data_378dff3762854ad766bfad45c2084544
#
_entry.id   378dff3762854ad766bfad45c2084544
#
_cell.length_a   1.000
_cell.length_b   1.000
_cell.length_c   1.000
_cell.angle_alpha   90.00
_cell.angle_beta   90.00
_cell.angle_gamma   90.00
#
_symmetry.space_group_name_H-M   'P 1'
#
loop_
_entity.id
_entity.type
_entity.pdbx_description
1 polymer ?
#
loop_
_entity_poly.entity_id
_entity_poly.type
_entity_poly.pdbx_seq_one_letter_code
_entity_poly.pdbx_strand_id
1 'polypeptide(L)'
;SIGRVQTPTLRMIVDRENEIKSFKKNYYYKVQLKYKDILAEIKDKYEDENEADRISKEVDGTCSMITDIKKEIKKKKAPLLHDIGSLQKECNEKLSISAKETLDTAQKLYEGCYISYPRTGCSYITEDIFEQVPSLIGLLKQHPRFTWHAENLCNQPLNRHCVDDSKMTDHHALIITENYPQRLSLDEQNIYSMIAGRMLEAFSGKCLKETVSVQADCNGVLFGIKGSQIKVPGWRGIYNEPSEKEEGSLLPEFQEDEILPVLGIDTLVKKTKPQPIFTEAS
;
A
#
# COMPACT_ATOMS: atom_id res chain seq x y z
N SER A 1 15.41 36.85 -8.52
CA SER A 1 15.82 36.23 -7.26
C SER A 1 15.69 34.73 -7.37
N ILE A 2 16.74 34.01 -7.06
CA ILE A 2 16.74 32.55 -7.07
C ILE A 2 15.97 32.09 -5.83
N GLY A 3 14.82 31.47 -6.03
CA GLY A 3 13.97 31.00 -4.92
C GLY A 3 14.63 29.86 -4.14
N ARG A 4 14.61 29.93 -2.82
CA ARG A 4 15.20 28.90 -1.94
C ARG A 4 14.52 27.52 -2.05
N VAL A 5 13.31 27.47 -2.58
CA VAL A 5 12.53 26.25 -2.78
C VAL A 5 12.43 25.91 -4.26
N GLN A 6 12.05 26.86 -5.10
CA GLN A 6 11.81 26.62 -6.54
C GLN A 6 13.05 26.08 -7.28
N THR A 7 14.23 26.67 -7.03
CA THR A 7 15.46 26.26 -7.71
C THR A 7 15.90 24.84 -7.34
N PRO A 8 15.95 24.43 -6.06
CA PRO A 8 16.24 23.04 -5.72
C PRO A 8 15.21 22.06 -6.28
N THR A 9 13.92 22.40 -6.23
CA THR A 9 12.87 21.52 -6.78
C THR A 9 13.03 21.35 -8.29
N LEU A 10 13.25 22.46 -9.02
CA LEU A 10 13.51 22.39 -10.45
C LEU A 10 14.76 21.55 -10.78
N ARG A 11 15.81 21.69 -9.98
CA ARG A 11 17.02 20.88 -10.14
C ARG A 11 16.74 19.38 -9.98
N MET A 12 15.99 19.01 -8.95
CA MET A 12 15.62 17.60 -8.75
C MET A 12 14.86 17.03 -9.96
N ILE A 13 13.93 17.81 -10.52
CA ILE A 13 13.15 17.41 -11.70
C ILE A 13 14.08 17.23 -12.91
N VAL A 14 14.97 18.20 -13.15
CA VAL A 14 15.93 18.15 -14.27
C VAL A 14 16.93 17.00 -14.12
N ASP A 15 17.45 16.78 -12.91
CA ASP A 15 18.37 15.68 -12.63
C ASP A 15 17.67 14.33 -12.88
N ARG A 16 16.43 14.16 -12.44
CA ARG A 16 15.61 12.97 -12.70
C ARG A 16 15.34 12.76 -14.19
N GLU A 17 15.04 13.82 -14.92
CA GLU A 17 14.84 13.75 -16.36
C GLU A 17 16.13 13.33 -17.09
N ASN A 18 17.28 13.85 -16.68
CA ASN A 18 18.58 13.46 -17.22
C ASN A 18 18.93 11.99 -16.89
N GLU A 19 18.65 11.54 -15.67
CA GLU A 19 18.76 10.11 -15.30
C GLU A 19 17.92 9.23 -16.23
N ILE A 20 16.67 9.61 -16.49
CA ILE A 20 15.77 8.86 -17.38
C ILE A 20 16.29 8.86 -18.81
N LYS A 21 16.75 10.02 -19.33
CA LYS A 21 17.29 10.15 -20.69
C LYS A 21 18.59 9.37 -20.91
N SER A 22 19.44 9.33 -19.88
CA SER A 22 20.72 8.60 -19.92
C SER A 22 20.60 7.13 -19.55
N PHE A 23 19.43 6.68 -19.11
CA PHE A 23 19.22 5.33 -18.63
C PHE A 23 19.40 4.30 -19.74
N LYS A 24 20.34 3.37 -19.54
CA LYS A 24 20.54 2.22 -20.41
C LYS A 24 19.72 1.04 -19.91
N LYS A 25 18.81 0.55 -20.76
CA LYS A 25 18.00 -0.63 -20.45
C LYS A 25 18.89 -1.87 -20.49
N ASN A 26 19.00 -2.58 -19.40
CA ASN A 26 19.60 -3.89 -19.34
C ASN A 26 18.50 -4.95 -19.33
N TYR A 27 18.70 -6.01 -20.09
CA TYR A 27 17.82 -7.18 -20.09
C TYR A 27 18.41 -8.23 -19.16
N TYR A 28 17.53 -9.01 -18.56
CA TYR A 28 17.91 -10.18 -17.80
C TYR A 28 16.81 -11.24 -17.96
N TYR A 29 17.21 -12.47 -17.79
CA TYR A 29 16.38 -13.64 -18.04
C TYR A 29 16.08 -14.36 -16.73
N LYS A 30 14.88 -14.90 -16.62
CA LYS A 30 14.46 -15.75 -15.53
C LYS A 30 13.71 -16.95 -16.05
N VAL A 31 13.94 -18.10 -15.47
CA VAL A 31 13.19 -19.33 -15.78
C VAL A 31 12.01 -19.43 -14.83
N GLN A 32 10.84 -19.73 -15.35
CA GLN A 32 9.61 -19.92 -14.61
C GLN A 32 9.06 -21.31 -14.91
N LEU A 33 8.76 -22.07 -13.87
CA LEU A 33 8.12 -23.38 -13.97
C LEU A 33 6.62 -23.24 -13.71
N LYS A 34 5.83 -24.06 -14.39
CA LYS A 34 4.38 -24.20 -14.19
C LYS A 34 4.05 -25.55 -13.57
N TYR A 35 3.33 -25.52 -12.45
CA TYR A 35 2.76 -26.66 -11.79
C TYR A 35 1.26 -26.47 -11.70
N LYS A 36 0.44 -27.06 -12.58
CA LYS A 36 -0.99 -26.73 -12.63
C LYS A 36 -1.25 -25.22 -12.69
N ASP A 37 -1.82 -24.67 -11.60
CA ASP A 37 -2.17 -23.25 -11.46
C ASP A 37 -1.10 -22.45 -10.68
N ILE A 38 0.08 -23.04 -10.45
CA ILE A 38 1.14 -22.44 -9.64
C ILE A 38 2.33 -22.13 -10.52
N LEU A 39 2.91 -20.94 -10.31
CA LEU A 39 4.12 -20.51 -10.97
C LEU A 39 5.27 -20.42 -9.97
N ALA A 40 6.40 -21.04 -10.31
CA ALA A 40 7.63 -20.94 -9.55
C ALA A 40 8.68 -20.20 -10.38
N GLU A 41 9.31 -19.21 -9.82
CA GLU A 41 10.32 -18.40 -10.50
C GLU A 41 11.70 -18.71 -9.92
N ILE A 42 12.68 -18.89 -10.80
CA ILE A 42 14.07 -19.10 -10.38
C ILE A 42 14.56 -17.93 -9.53
N LYS A 43 15.33 -18.19 -8.48
CA LYS A 43 15.87 -17.16 -7.60
C LYS A 43 16.86 -16.24 -8.32
N ASP A 44 17.71 -16.83 -9.13
CA ASP A 44 18.80 -16.13 -9.80
C ASP A 44 18.31 -15.33 -11.02
N LYS A 45 19.13 -14.42 -11.46
CA LYS A 45 18.94 -13.63 -12.67
C LYS A 45 20.11 -13.93 -13.62
N TYR A 46 19.80 -14.18 -14.88
CA TYR A 46 20.81 -14.43 -15.90
C TYR A 46 20.89 -13.24 -16.86
N GLU A 47 22.09 -12.82 -17.17
CA GLU A 47 22.32 -11.75 -18.14
C GLU A 47 22.42 -12.30 -19.58
N ASP A 48 22.75 -13.60 -19.71
CA ASP A 48 22.82 -14.34 -20.97
C ASP A 48 21.57 -15.21 -21.17
N GLU A 49 20.90 -15.05 -22.31
CA GLU A 49 19.75 -15.85 -22.71
C GLU A 49 20.11 -17.33 -22.86
N ASN A 50 21.29 -17.63 -23.40
CA ASN A 50 21.75 -19.02 -23.59
C ASN A 50 21.90 -19.77 -22.25
N GLU A 51 22.28 -19.07 -21.20
CA GLU A 51 22.37 -19.65 -19.85
C GLU A 51 20.98 -19.98 -19.30
N ALA A 52 20.01 -19.09 -19.44
CA ALA A 52 18.63 -19.33 -19.05
C ALA A 52 17.99 -20.48 -19.86
N ASP A 53 18.26 -20.55 -21.17
CA ASP A 53 17.79 -21.61 -22.05
C ASP A 53 18.41 -22.96 -21.70
N ARG A 54 19.69 -22.99 -21.31
CA ARG A 54 20.34 -24.22 -20.84
C ARG A 54 19.62 -24.76 -19.62
N ILE A 55 19.34 -23.90 -18.64
CA ILE A 55 18.65 -24.31 -17.42
C ILE A 55 17.22 -24.77 -17.75
N SER A 56 16.51 -24.05 -18.63
CA SER A 56 15.18 -24.46 -19.07
C SER A 56 15.18 -25.89 -19.64
N LYS A 57 16.17 -26.23 -20.47
CA LYS A 57 16.33 -27.60 -21.01
C LYS A 57 16.69 -28.63 -19.96
N GLU A 58 17.47 -28.24 -18.95
CA GLU A 58 17.95 -29.14 -17.89
C GLU A 58 16.81 -29.55 -16.93
N VAL A 59 15.79 -28.71 -16.77
CA VAL A 59 14.62 -28.94 -15.90
C VAL A 59 13.37 -29.40 -16.67
N ASP A 60 13.42 -29.46 -18.01
CA ASP A 60 12.28 -29.88 -18.83
C ASP A 60 11.95 -31.36 -18.65
N GLY A 61 10.65 -31.66 -18.51
CA GLY A 61 10.14 -33.00 -18.31
C GLY A 61 10.54 -33.66 -16.99
N THR A 62 11.06 -32.87 -16.03
CA THR A 62 11.47 -33.35 -14.71
C THR A 62 10.37 -33.07 -13.65
N CYS A 63 10.66 -33.43 -12.41
CA CYS A 63 9.84 -33.09 -11.24
C CYS A 63 10.66 -32.22 -10.30
N SER A 64 9.97 -31.37 -9.58
CA SER A 64 10.57 -30.58 -8.48
C SER A 64 10.16 -31.17 -7.15
N MET A 65 11.09 -31.19 -6.20
CA MET A 65 10.84 -31.58 -4.82
C MET A 65 10.80 -30.35 -3.92
N ILE A 66 9.80 -30.24 -3.08
CA ILE A 66 9.69 -29.17 -2.10
C ILE A 66 10.72 -29.38 -0.99
N THR A 67 11.63 -28.42 -0.83
CA THR A 67 12.75 -28.51 0.13
C THR A 67 12.58 -27.61 1.35
N ASP A 68 11.74 -26.59 1.29
CA ASP A 68 11.52 -25.66 2.41
C ASP A 68 10.17 -24.96 2.28
N ILE A 69 9.45 -24.84 3.40
CA ILE A 69 8.16 -24.15 3.49
C ILE A 69 8.20 -23.17 4.66
N LYS A 70 8.12 -21.88 4.35
CA LYS A 70 8.06 -20.82 5.37
C LYS A 70 6.69 -20.16 5.35
N LYS A 71 5.99 -20.24 6.48
CA LYS A 71 4.73 -19.50 6.74
C LYS A 71 5.01 -18.40 7.77
N GLU A 72 4.70 -17.16 7.44
CA GLU A 72 4.91 -16.01 8.31
C GLU A 72 3.66 -15.14 8.37
N ILE A 73 3.24 -14.77 9.57
CA ILE A 73 2.15 -13.80 9.77
C ILE A 73 2.73 -12.42 9.95
N LYS A 74 2.59 -11.58 8.93
CA LYS A 74 3.00 -10.18 8.96
C LYS A 74 1.88 -9.32 9.51
N LYS A 75 2.20 -8.56 10.56
CA LYS A 75 1.29 -7.60 11.19
C LYS A 75 1.54 -6.23 10.59
N LYS A 76 0.61 -5.73 9.78
CA LYS A 76 0.66 -4.37 9.24
C LYS A 76 -0.10 -3.43 10.18
N LYS A 77 0.61 -2.44 10.71
CA LYS A 77 0.01 -1.38 11.52
C LYS A 77 -0.94 -0.55 10.66
N ALA A 78 -1.96 0.00 11.30
CA ALA A 78 -2.82 1.01 10.68
C ALA A 78 -2.00 2.26 10.32
N PRO A 79 -2.40 3.02 9.28
CA PRO A 79 -1.77 4.30 8.99
C PRO A 79 -2.01 5.30 10.14
N LEU A 80 -1.20 6.33 10.24
CA LEU A 80 -1.49 7.48 11.08
C LEU A 80 -2.62 8.32 10.46
N LEU A 81 -3.16 9.23 11.25
CA LEU A 81 -4.10 10.24 10.76
C LEU A 81 -3.45 11.11 9.68
N HIS A 82 -4.26 11.78 8.88
CA HIS A 82 -3.73 12.72 7.89
C HIS A 82 -3.15 13.97 8.55
N ASP A 83 -2.00 14.38 8.08
CA ASP A 83 -1.56 15.76 7.98
C ASP A 83 -1.88 16.29 6.58
N ILE A 84 -1.61 17.59 6.33
CA ILE A 84 -1.90 18.16 5.00
C ILE A 84 -1.09 17.49 3.87
N GLY A 85 0.17 17.16 4.12
CA GLY A 85 1.03 16.55 3.12
C GLY A 85 0.56 15.15 2.71
N SER A 86 0.22 14.32 3.68
CA SER A 86 -0.30 12.96 3.41
C SER A 86 -1.69 13.00 2.76
N LEU A 87 -2.54 13.97 3.11
CA LEU A 87 -3.83 14.18 2.45
C LEU A 87 -3.64 14.59 0.98
N GLN A 88 -2.79 15.57 0.71
CA GLN A 88 -2.47 16.02 -0.66
C GLN A 88 -1.93 14.89 -1.52
N LYS A 89 -1.01 14.09 -0.95
CA LYS A 89 -0.45 12.94 -1.64
C LYS A 89 -1.53 11.93 -2.02
N GLU A 90 -2.38 11.56 -1.09
CA GLU A 90 -3.44 10.57 -1.33
C GLU A 90 -4.51 11.10 -2.29
N CYS A 91 -4.89 12.37 -2.21
CA CYS A 91 -5.78 13.03 -3.16
C CYS A 91 -5.20 13.02 -4.58
N ASN A 92 -3.90 13.28 -4.73
CA ASN A 92 -3.25 13.25 -6.03
C ASN A 92 -3.19 11.82 -6.59
N GLU A 93 -2.83 10.82 -5.76
CA GLU A 93 -2.73 9.42 -6.18
C GLU A 93 -4.10 8.81 -6.57
N LYS A 94 -5.15 9.10 -5.79
CA LYS A 94 -6.46 8.44 -5.96
C LYS A 94 -7.45 9.24 -6.82
N LEU A 95 -7.37 10.56 -6.79
CA LEU A 95 -8.35 11.46 -7.40
C LEU A 95 -7.75 12.37 -8.48
N SER A 96 -6.42 12.38 -8.64
CA SER A 96 -5.69 13.29 -9.54
C SER A 96 -5.95 14.78 -9.24
N ILE A 97 -6.25 15.10 -7.98
CA ILE A 97 -6.44 16.48 -7.49
C ILE A 97 -5.06 17.04 -7.11
N SER A 98 -4.78 18.28 -7.48
CA SER A 98 -3.52 18.94 -7.14
C SER A 98 -3.41 19.25 -5.64
N ALA A 99 -2.20 19.43 -5.15
CA ALA A 99 -1.94 19.82 -3.77
C ALA A 99 -2.63 21.12 -3.39
N LYS A 100 -2.68 22.08 -4.32
CA LYS A 100 -3.37 23.37 -4.10
C LYS A 100 -4.88 23.18 -3.98
N GLU A 101 -5.51 22.48 -4.91
CA GLU A 101 -6.95 22.23 -4.89
C GLU A 101 -7.37 21.45 -3.65
N THR A 102 -6.55 20.48 -3.22
CA THR A 102 -6.75 19.73 -1.97
C THR A 102 -6.78 20.66 -0.77
N LEU A 103 -5.78 21.57 -0.66
CA LEU A 103 -5.72 22.52 0.45
C LEU A 103 -6.88 23.52 0.42
N ASP A 104 -7.20 24.08 -0.75
CA ASP A 104 -8.28 25.04 -0.92
C ASP A 104 -9.64 24.42 -0.55
N THR A 105 -9.86 23.16 -0.90
CA THR A 105 -11.08 22.42 -0.56
C THR A 105 -11.13 22.04 0.93
N ALA A 106 -10.00 21.59 1.49
CA ALA A 106 -9.91 21.33 2.93
C ALA A 106 -10.13 22.60 3.76
N GLN A 107 -9.67 23.76 3.26
CA GLN A 107 -9.93 25.05 3.90
C GLN A 107 -11.44 25.38 3.96
N LYS A 108 -12.18 25.12 2.88
CA LYS A 108 -13.65 25.30 2.86
C LYS A 108 -14.34 24.35 3.85
N LEU A 109 -13.90 23.09 3.94
CA LEU A 109 -14.45 22.13 4.91
C LEU A 109 -14.20 22.61 6.35
N TYR A 110 -13.03 23.17 6.63
CA TYR A 110 -12.72 23.76 7.94
C TYR A 110 -13.58 25.00 8.24
N GLU A 111 -13.74 25.90 7.30
CA GLU A 111 -14.60 27.09 7.44
C GLU A 111 -16.07 26.72 7.63
N GLY A 112 -16.50 25.58 7.06
CA GLY A 112 -17.80 24.95 7.33
C GLY A 112 -17.86 24.20 8.67
N CYS A 113 -16.79 24.20 9.45
CA CYS A 113 -16.67 23.48 10.73
C CYS A 113 -16.86 21.95 10.60
N TYR A 114 -16.51 21.35 9.47
CA TYR A 114 -16.64 19.89 9.24
C TYR A 114 -15.38 19.09 9.54
N ILE A 115 -14.23 19.75 9.50
CA ILE A 115 -12.92 19.16 9.82
C ILE A 115 -12.09 20.08 10.72
N SER A 116 -11.04 19.53 11.34
CA SER A 116 -10.03 20.30 12.08
C SER A 116 -9.18 21.15 11.13
N TYR A 117 -8.34 22.03 11.68
CA TYR A 117 -7.52 22.98 10.93
C TYR A 117 -6.61 22.28 9.90
N PRO A 118 -6.72 22.61 8.59
CA PRO A 118 -6.08 21.81 7.54
C PRO A 118 -4.57 22.04 7.38
N ARG A 119 -4.05 23.20 7.82
CA ARG A 119 -2.62 23.51 7.68
C ARG A 119 -1.81 22.93 8.84
N THR A 120 -1.88 21.63 9.05
CA THR A 120 -1.13 20.92 10.08
C THR A 120 -0.13 19.95 9.47
N GLY A 121 1.07 19.90 10.03
CA GLY A 121 2.07 18.87 9.73
C GLY A 121 2.05 17.71 10.74
N CYS A 122 1.10 17.70 11.66
CA CYS A 122 0.97 16.68 12.69
C CYS A 122 0.02 15.55 12.25
N SER A 123 0.42 14.30 12.46
CA SER A 123 -0.40 13.11 12.20
C SER A 123 -0.88 12.43 13.49
N TYR A 124 -0.80 13.14 14.63
CA TYR A 124 -1.16 12.67 15.96
C TYR A 124 -2.27 13.52 16.57
N ILE A 125 -2.94 12.96 17.57
CA ILE A 125 -3.91 13.64 18.43
C ILE A 125 -3.51 13.48 19.89
N THR A 126 -4.04 14.34 20.76
CA THR A 126 -3.88 14.28 22.22
C THR A 126 -4.88 13.33 22.88
N GLU A 127 -4.68 13.03 24.15
CA GLU A 127 -5.59 12.16 24.93
C GLU A 127 -6.99 12.77 25.04
N ASP A 128 -7.12 14.07 25.29
CA ASP A 128 -8.40 14.77 25.39
C ASP A 128 -9.19 14.74 24.07
N ILE A 129 -8.51 14.82 22.92
CA ILE A 129 -9.15 14.66 21.61
C ILE A 129 -9.56 13.18 21.41
N PHE A 130 -8.73 12.23 21.86
CA PHE A 130 -9.06 10.82 21.73
C PHE A 130 -10.35 10.44 22.49
N GLU A 131 -10.65 11.08 23.60
CA GLU A 131 -11.92 10.89 24.34
C GLU A 131 -13.16 11.20 23.49
N GLN A 132 -13.04 12.08 22.49
CA GLN A 132 -14.12 12.47 21.59
C GLN A 132 -14.25 11.52 20.38
N VAL A 133 -13.20 10.77 20.05
CA VAL A 133 -13.14 9.92 18.85
C VAL A 133 -14.30 8.91 18.76
N PRO A 134 -14.71 8.22 19.83
CA PRO A 134 -15.86 7.30 19.74
C PRO A 134 -17.14 7.98 19.26
N SER A 135 -17.41 9.22 19.72
CA SER A 135 -18.55 10.01 19.30
C SER A 135 -18.44 10.42 17.83
N LEU A 136 -17.25 10.86 17.39
CA LEU A 136 -17.00 11.23 16.00
C LEU A 136 -17.14 10.01 15.04
N ILE A 137 -16.65 8.84 15.44
CA ILE A 137 -16.88 7.60 14.68
C ILE A 137 -18.37 7.29 14.61
N GLY A 138 -19.10 7.52 15.70
CA GLY A 138 -20.55 7.35 15.76
C GLY A 138 -21.31 8.17 14.71
N LEU A 139 -20.86 9.38 14.39
CA LEU A 139 -21.44 10.22 13.34
C LEU A 139 -21.29 9.61 11.94
N LEU A 140 -20.21 8.87 11.71
CA LEU A 140 -19.94 8.23 10.41
C LEU A 140 -20.88 7.07 10.10
N LYS A 141 -21.74 6.64 11.02
CA LYS A 141 -22.87 5.75 10.73
C LYS A 141 -23.87 6.36 9.74
N GLN A 142 -23.88 7.69 9.62
CA GLN A 142 -24.70 8.41 8.64
C GLN A 142 -24.03 8.49 7.26
N HIS A 143 -22.71 8.19 7.17
CA HIS A 143 -21.97 8.29 5.93
C HIS A 143 -22.22 7.05 5.06
N PRO A 144 -22.76 7.19 3.81
CA PRO A 144 -23.20 6.06 3.00
C PRO A 144 -22.14 4.96 2.80
N ARG A 145 -20.88 5.37 2.68
CA ARG A 145 -19.75 4.45 2.46
C ARG A 145 -19.27 3.78 3.74
N PHE A 146 -19.44 4.40 4.90
CA PHE A 146 -18.77 3.99 6.13
C PHE A 146 -19.70 3.48 7.23
N THR A 147 -21.01 3.45 7.01
CA THR A 147 -22.01 3.01 7.98
C THR A 147 -21.61 1.72 8.69
N TRP A 148 -21.38 0.66 7.94
CA TRP A 148 -21.03 -0.64 8.48
C TRP A 148 -19.71 -0.62 9.27
N HIS A 149 -18.69 0.08 8.76
CA HIS A 149 -17.38 0.17 9.40
C HIS A 149 -17.45 0.96 10.70
N ALA A 150 -18.18 2.07 10.72
CA ALA A 150 -18.39 2.87 11.91
C ALA A 150 -19.17 2.09 13.00
N GLU A 151 -20.22 1.36 12.62
CA GLU A 151 -20.96 0.50 13.54
C GLU A 151 -20.08 -0.56 14.18
N ASN A 152 -19.27 -1.26 13.38
CA ASN A 152 -18.36 -2.28 13.89
C ASN A 152 -17.29 -1.70 14.80
N LEU A 153 -16.71 -0.56 14.43
CA LEU A 153 -15.62 0.06 15.18
C LEU A 153 -16.11 0.64 16.54
N CYS A 154 -17.35 1.14 16.61
CA CYS A 154 -17.95 1.58 17.87
C CYS A 154 -18.05 0.47 18.92
N ASN A 155 -18.06 -0.80 18.51
CA ASN A 155 -18.20 -1.96 19.38
C ASN A 155 -16.86 -2.65 19.69
N GLN A 156 -15.72 -2.03 19.31
CA GLN A 156 -14.39 -2.59 19.49
C GLN A 156 -13.46 -1.60 20.20
N PRO A 157 -12.42 -2.08 20.88
CA PRO A 157 -11.38 -1.21 21.42
C PRO A 157 -10.67 -0.48 20.25
N LEU A 158 -10.61 0.84 20.36
CA LEU A 158 -9.93 1.66 19.36
C LEU A 158 -8.42 1.54 19.46
N ASN A 159 -7.75 1.53 18.31
CA ASN A 159 -6.29 1.58 18.23
C ASN A 159 -5.81 2.98 18.66
N ARG A 160 -4.75 3.02 19.48
CA ARG A 160 -4.25 4.27 20.07
C ARG A 160 -2.88 4.72 19.51
N HIS A 161 -2.38 4.09 18.47
CA HIS A 161 -1.00 4.37 18.00
C HIS A 161 -0.79 5.79 17.44
N CYS A 162 -1.86 6.49 17.09
CA CYS A 162 -1.83 7.90 16.68
C CYS A 162 -2.17 8.88 17.84
N VAL A 163 -2.26 8.38 19.08
CA VAL A 163 -2.47 9.20 20.28
C VAL A 163 -1.14 9.38 20.99
N ASP A 164 -0.60 10.59 20.97
CA ASP A 164 0.70 10.88 21.55
C ASP A 164 0.89 12.39 21.75
N ASP A 165 0.70 12.87 22.98
CA ASP A 165 0.81 14.29 23.32
C ASP A 165 2.22 14.86 23.06
N SER A 166 3.23 14.02 23.17
CA SER A 166 4.64 14.43 22.97
C SER A 166 4.99 14.72 21.52
N LYS A 167 4.18 14.25 20.58
CA LYS A 167 4.34 14.46 19.14
C LYS A 167 3.45 15.56 18.57
N MET A 168 2.66 16.19 19.43
CA MET A 168 1.89 17.34 19.06
C MET A 168 2.78 18.52 18.66
N THR A 169 2.35 19.23 17.64
CA THR A 169 2.88 20.54 17.25
C THR A 169 1.82 21.61 17.58
N ASP A 170 1.74 22.68 16.82
CA ASP A 170 0.76 23.75 17.06
C ASP A 170 -0.70 23.30 16.86
N HIS A 171 -0.90 22.30 15.99
CA HIS A 171 -2.21 21.74 15.67
C HIS A 171 -2.13 20.21 15.60
N HIS A 172 -3.23 19.56 15.99
CA HIS A 172 -3.36 18.10 15.85
C HIS A 172 -3.64 17.67 14.40
N ALA A 173 -3.64 16.37 14.15
CA ALA A 173 -3.96 15.77 12.86
C ALA A 173 -5.34 16.16 12.32
N LEU A 174 -5.54 15.95 11.03
CA LEU A 174 -6.83 16.12 10.37
C LEU A 174 -7.81 15.04 10.83
N ILE A 175 -8.92 15.52 11.43
CA ILE A 175 -10.06 14.71 11.85
C ILE A 175 -11.36 15.41 11.49
N ILE A 176 -12.45 14.68 11.44
CA ILE A 176 -13.79 15.28 11.34
C ILE A 176 -14.18 15.91 12.69
N THR A 177 -15.16 16.79 12.66
CA THR A 177 -15.76 17.39 13.86
C THR A 177 -17.14 16.75 14.16
N GLU A 178 -17.81 17.26 15.20
CA GLU A 178 -19.18 16.87 15.54
C GLU A 178 -20.22 17.34 14.52
N ASN A 179 -19.85 18.24 13.60
CA ASN A 179 -20.75 18.75 12.57
C ASN A 179 -20.74 17.85 11.34
N TYR A 180 -21.80 17.05 11.16
CA TYR A 180 -21.92 16.23 9.97
C TYR A 180 -22.46 17.05 8.78
N PRO A 181 -21.74 17.11 7.63
CA PRO A 181 -22.15 17.93 6.50
C PRO A 181 -23.39 17.37 5.80
N GLN A 182 -24.37 18.24 5.52
CA GLN A 182 -25.61 17.88 4.82
C GLN A 182 -25.52 18.07 3.31
N ARG A 183 -24.72 19.03 2.86
CA ARG A 183 -24.53 19.35 1.43
C ARG A 183 -23.08 19.73 1.20
N LEU A 184 -22.42 18.96 0.37
CA LEU A 184 -21.06 19.20 -0.08
C LEU A 184 -21.00 19.12 -1.59
N SER A 185 -20.13 19.90 -2.23
CA SER A 185 -19.72 19.66 -3.61
C SER A 185 -19.00 18.30 -3.74
N LEU A 186 -18.83 17.82 -4.95
CA LEU A 186 -18.17 16.52 -5.18
C LEU A 186 -16.74 16.48 -4.60
N ASP A 187 -15.96 17.55 -4.79
CA ASP A 187 -14.60 17.64 -4.30
C ASP A 187 -14.55 17.70 -2.76
N GLU A 188 -15.43 18.49 -2.15
CA GLU A 188 -15.57 18.53 -0.69
C GLU A 188 -15.99 17.18 -0.12
N GLN A 189 -16.91 16.48 -0.79
CA GLN A 189 -17.36 15.13 -0.39
C GLN A 189 -16.23 14.11 -0.48
N ASN A 190 -15.43 14.18 -1.55
CA ASN A 190 -14.28 13.30 -1.72
C ASN A 190 -13.24 13.51 -0.63
N ILE A 191 -12.84 14.75 -0.38
CA ILE A 191 -11.82 15.10 0.64
C ILE A 191 -12.32 14.81 2.05
N TYR A 192 -13.56 15.15 2.37
CA TYR A 192 -14.19 14.77 3.64
C TYR A 192 -14.17 13.25 3.84
N SER A 193 -14.56 12.48 2.82
CA SER A 193 -14.54 11.02 2.87
C SER A 193 -13.13 10.44 3.05
N MET A 194 -12.10 11.08 2.48
CA MET A 194 -10.72 10.64 2.68
C MET A 194 -10.27 10.86 4.13
N ILE A 195 -10.57 12.00 4.72
CA ILE A 195 -10.24 12.30 6.12
C ILE A 195 -11.03 11.35 7.05
N ALA A 196 -12.33 11.18 6.83
CA ALA A 196 -13.17 10.28 7.61
C ALA A 196 -12.73 8.81 7.51
N GLY A 197 -12.44 8.35 6.30
CA GLY A 197 -11.94 6.99 6.07
C GLY A 197 -10.59 6.75 6.73
N ARG A 198 -9.66 7.72 6.66
CA ARG A 198 -8.37 7.64 7.35
C ARG A 198 -8.54 7.59 8.87
N MET A 199 -9.51 8.29 9.44
CA MET A 199 -9.84 8.15 10.86
C MET A 199 -10.26 6.71 11.19
N LEU A 200 -11.17 6.14 10.42
CA LEU A 200 -11.59 4.74 10.62
C LEU A 200 -10.42 3.77 10.48
N GLU A 201 -9.53 3.97 9.51
CA GLU A 201 -8.31 3.17 9.36
C GLU A 201 -7.40 3.30 10.58
N ALA A 202 -7.09 4.53 11.00
CA ALA A 202 -6.14 4.81 12.08
C ALA A 202 -6.58 4.21 13.43
N PHE A 203 -7.88 4.21 13.70
CA PHE A 203 -8.44 3.66 14.93
C PHE A 203 -8.81 2.18 14.86
N SER A 204 -8.70 1.56 13.67
CA SER A 204 -8.95 0.14 13.46
C SER A 204 -7.77 -0.75 13.90
N GLY A 205 -8.05 -2.04 14.03
CA GLY A 205 -7.05 -3.05 14.35
C GLY A 205 -6.02 -3.28 13.25
N LYS A 206 -4.95 -3.99 13.56
CA LYS A 206 -3.88 -4.35 12.61
C LYS A 206 -4.40 -5.29 11.53
N CYS A 207 -3.91 -5.14 10.31
CA CYS A 207 -4.07 -6.14 9.27
C CYS A 207 -3.09 -7.31 9.50
N LEU A 208 -3.61 -8.54 9.47
CA LEU A 208 -2.80 -9.75 9.54
C LEU A 208 -2.74 -10.39 8.15
N LYS A 209 -1.56 -10.42 7.58
CA LYS A 209 -1.27 -11.04 6.28
C LYS A 209 -0.38 -12.25 6.48
N GLU A 210 -0.87 -13.43 6.10
CA GLU A 210 -0.05 -14.62 6.00
C GLU A 210 0.71 -14.59 4.68
N THR A 211 2.01 -14.81 4.73
CA THR A 211 2.86 -15.01 3.55
C THR A 211 3.40 -16.42 3.59
N VAL A 212 3.29 -17.13 2.47
CA VAL A 212 3.85 -18.46 2.28
C VAL A 212 4.95 -18.36 1.24
N SER A 213 6.13 -18.84 1.58
CA SER A 213 7.27 -18.96 0.67
C SER A 213 7.68 -20.42 0.64
N VAL A 214 7.59 -21.03 -0.53
CA VAL A 214 7.99 -22.41 -0.77
C VAL A 214 9.22 -22.42 -1.65
N GLN A 215 10.17 -23.29 -1.35
CA GLN A 215 11.34 -23.53 -2.16
C GLN A 215 11.25 -24.94 -2.72
N ALA A 216 11.40 -25.04 -4.03
CA ALA A 216 11.40 -26.31 -4.73
C ALA A 216 12.74 -26.49 -5.44
N ASP A 217 13.33 -27.66 -5.31
CA ASP A 217 14.53 -28.09 -6.04
C ASP A 217 14.10 -28.86 -7.28
N CYS A 218 14.60 -28.44 -8.43
CA CYS A 218 14.39 -29.10 -9.70
C CYS A 218 15.75 -29.40 -10.32
N ASN A 219 16.20 -30.60 -10.18
CA ASN A 219 17.50 -31.06 -10.72
C ASN A 219 18.71 -30.25 -10.21
N GLY A 220 18.69 -29.85 -8.94
CA GLY A 220 19.72 -28.97 -8.32
C GLY A 220 19.52 -27.46 -8.53
N VAL A 221 18.47 -27.08 -9.24
CA VAL A 221 18.11 -25.67 -9.46
C VAL A 221 16.96 -25.26 -8.55
N LEU A 222 17.13 -24.16 -7.81
CA LEU A 222 16.17 -23.70 -6.81
C LEU A 222 15.15 -22.72 -7.39
N PHE A 223 13.88 -23.08 -7.26
CA PHE A 223 12.73 -22.27 -7.64
C PHE A 223 11.94 -21.83 -6.41
N GLY A 224 11.45 -20.60 -6.44
CA GLY A 224 10.64 -20.01 -5.37
C GLY A 224 9.18 -19.86 -5.78
N ILE A 225 8.28 -20.33 -4.94
CA ILE A 225 6.83 -20.10 -5.03
C ILE A 225 6.45 -19.15 -3.91
N LYS A 226 5.70 -18.10 -4.21
CA LYS A 226 5.26 -17.13 -3.20
C LYS A 226 3.77 -16.92 -3.30
N GLY A 227 3.13 -16.99 -2.14
CA GLY A 227 1.73 -16.65 -1.99
C GLY A 227 1.48 -15.80 -0.76
N SER A 228 0.31 -15.21 -0.71
CA SER A 228 -0.09 -14.46 0.47
C SER A 228 -1.61 -14.35 0.57
N GLN A 229 -2.10 -14.32 1.81
CA GLN A 229 -3.50 -14.20 2.11
C GLN A 229 -3.72 -13.23 3.27
N ILE A 230 -4.71 -12.36 3.16
CA ILE A 230 -5.16 -11.55 4.29
C ILE A 230 -6.03 -12.44 5.19
N LYS A 231 -5.56 -12.73 6.41
CA LYS A 231 -6.32 -13.50 7.41
C LYS A 231 -7.27 -12.61 8.21
N VAL A 232 -6.83 -11.40 8.52
CA VAL A 232 -7.63 -10.38 9.21
C VAL A 232 -7.43 -9.07 8.48
N PRO A 233 -8.45 -8.51 7.83
CA PRO A 233 -8.30 -7.27 7.07
C PRO A 233 -7.93 -6.09 7.98
N GLY A 234 -8.49 -5.99 9.19
CA GLY A 234 -8.25 -4.86 10.08
C GLY A 234 -8.57 -3.53 9.37
N TRP A 235 -7.67 -2.55 9.51
CA TRP A 235 -7.82 -1.23 8.89
C TRP A 235 -7.99 -1.26 7.35
N ARG A 236 -7.44 -2.26 6.66
CA ARG A 236 -7.58 -2.40 5.20
C ARG A 236 -8.99 -2.70 4.73
N GLY A 237 -9.83 -3.22 5.64
CA GLY A 237 -11.23 -3.46 5.33
C GLY A 237 -12.05 -2.20 5.10
N ILE A 238 -11.58 -1.02 5.54
CA ILE A 238 -12.34 0.24 5.46
C ILE A 238 -12.67 0.62 4.01
N TYR A 239 -11.72 0.46 3.10
CA TYR A 239 -11.93 0.78 1.69
C TYR A 239 -12.23 -0.44 0.83
N ASN A 240 -12.12 -1.67 1.37
CA ASN A 240 -12.22 -2.92 0.60
C ASN A 240 -11.37 -2.90 -0.69
N GLU A 241 -10.30 -2.14 -0.67
CA GLU A 241 -9.39 -2.07 -1.80
C GLU A 241 -8.49 -3.31 -1.79
N PRO A 242 -8.71 -4.27 -2.72
CA PRO A 242 -7.69 -5.25 -2.98
C PRO A 242 -6.49 -4.47 -3.52
N SER A 243 -5.40 -4.42 -2.78
CA SER A 243 -4.18 -3.91 -3.38
C SER A 243 -3.67 -5.00 -4.33
N GLU A 244 -3.96 -4.85 -5.62
CA GLU A 244 -3.52 -5.77 -6.70
C GLU A 244 -2.02 -6.12 -6.62
N LYS A 245 -1.22 -5.25 -5.99
CA LYS A 245 0.22 -5.47 -5.77
C LYS A 245 0.56 -6.35 -4.56
N GLU A 246 -0.40 -6.63 -3.69
CA GLU A 246 -0.15 -7.34 -2.41
C GLU A 246 -0.95 -8.63 -2.24
N GLU A 247 -1.93 -8.89 -3.08
CA GLU A 247 -2.61 -10.18 -3.15
C GLU A 247 -1.75 -11.13 -3.99
N GLY A 248 -0.86 -11.84 -3.31
CA GLY A 248 -0.25 -13.02 -3.89
C GLY A 248 -1.33 -14.07 -4.15
N SER A 249 -1.11 -14.91 -5.16
CA SER A 249 -2.00 -16.05 -5.42
C SER A 249 -2.20 -16.87 -4.15
N LEU A 250 -3.43 -17.27 -3.91
CA LEU A 250 -3.74 -18.30 -2.94
C LEU A 250 -2.97 -19.57 -3.35
N LEU A 251 -2.11 -20.05 -2.47
CA LEU A 251 -1.39 -21.29 -2.69
C LEU A 251 -2.15 -22.45 -2.04
N PRO A 252 -2.12 -23.63 -2.63
CA PRO A 252 -2.55 -24.85 -1.95
C PRO A 252 -1.66 -25.14 -0.74
N GLU A 253 -2.08 -26.08 0.08
CA GLU A 253 -1.20 -26.60 1.14
C GLU A 253 -0.14 -27.49 0.52
N PHE A 254 1.12 -27.17 0.80
CA PHE A 254 2.28 -27.95 0.42
C PHE A 254 2.80 -28.74 1.61
N GLN A 255 3.46 -29.88 1.31
CA GLN A 255 4.20 -30.69 2.28
C GLN A 255 5.68 -30.72 1.91
N GLU A 256 6.56 -30.82 2.91
CA GLU A 256 7.97 -31.08 2.65
C GLU A 256 8.13 -32.44 1.95
N ASP A 257 9.11 -32.55 1.08
CA ASP A 257 9.36 -33.70 0.21
C ASP A 257 8.25 -34.02 -0.83
N GLU A 258 7.24 -33.15 -0.95
CA GLU A 258 6.22 -33.28 -1.99
C GLU A 258 6.84 -33.08 -3.37
N ILE A 259 6.48 -34.00 -4.29
CA ILE A 259 6.96 -33.97 -5.67
C ILE A 259 5.94 -33.30 -6.57
N LEU A 260 6.36 -32.24 -7.24
CA LEU A 260 5.55 -31.47 -8.19
C LEU A 260 6.02 -31.76 -9.62
N PRO A 261 5.17 -32.33 -10.49
CA PRO A 261 5.52 -32.49 -11.90
C PRO A 261 5.57 -31.14 -12.60
N VAL A 262 6.65 -30.88 -13.34
CA VAL A 262 6.78 -29.69 -14.18
C VAL A 262 5.90 -29.87 -15.41
N LEU A 263 4.87 -29.04 -15.55
CA LEU A 263 3.91 -29.09 -16.66
C LEU A 263 4.23 -28.09 -17.78
N GLY A 264 5.14 -27.18 -17.55
CA GLY A 264 5.59 -26.22 -18.53
C GLY A 264 6.70 -25.33 -17.99
N ILE A 265 7.45 -24.75 -18.92
CA ILE A 265 8.60 -23.88 -18.64
C ILE A 265 8.51 -22.67 -19.53
N ASP A 266 8.74 -21.50 -18.95
CA ASP A 266 8.86 -20.25 -19.70
C ASP A 266 10.18 -19.55 -19.35
N THR A 267 10.92 -19.09 -20.35
CA THR A 267 12.01 -18.13 -20.17
C THR A 267 11.47 -16.72 -20.25
N LEU A 268 11.47 -16.01 -19.12
CA LEU A 268 10.95 -14.65 -19.01
C LEU A 268 12.05 -13.64 -19.31
N VAL A 269 11.85 -12.81 -20.33
CA VAL A 269 12.69 -11.65 -20.60
C VAL A 269 12.22 -10.47 -19.78
N LYS A 270 13.04 -10.04 -18.82
CA LYS A 270 12.76 -8.88 -17.97
C LYS A 270 13.75 -7.75 -18.33
N LYS A 271 13.32 -6.52 -18.16
CA LYS A 271 14.13 -5.34 -18.42
C LYS A 271 14.15 -4.42 -17.22
N THR A 272 15.29 -3.80 -16.95
CA THR A 272 15.40 -2.71 -15.98
C THR A 272 14.62 -1.50 -16.46
N LYS A 273 14.06 -0.74 -15.51
CA LYS A 273 13.34 0.51 -15.79
C LYS A 273 14.04 1.65 -15.04
N PRO A 274 14.06 2.85 -15.60
CA PRO A 274 14.52 4.03 -14.85
C PRO A 274 13.54 4.33 -13.72
N GLN A 275 13.97 5.17 -12.79
CA GLN A 275 13.08 5.73 -11.79
C GLN A 275 11.97 6.54 -12.49
N PRO A 276 10.73 6.53 -11.98
CA PRO A 276 9.66 7.32 -12.57
C PRO A 276 9.92 8.83 -12.42
N ILE A 277 9.27 9.63 -13.25
CA ILE A 277 9.22 11.09 -13.08
C ILE A 277 8.55 11.42 -11.74
N PHE A 278 8.93 12.56 -11.17
CA PHE A 278 8.25 13.05 -9.97
C PHE A 278 6.82 13.48 -10.29
N THR A 279 5.95 13.24 -9.34
CA THR A 279 4.56 13.74 -9.30
C THR A 279 4.38 14.59 -8.04
N GLU A 280 3.24 15.25 -7.85
CA GLU A 280 2.93 15.95 -6.60
C GLU A 280 2.82 14.99 -5.39
N ALA A 281 2.68 13.69 -5.66
CA ALA A 281 2.60 12.64 -4.65
C ALA A 281 3.96 12.00 -4.28
N SER A 282 5.06 12.35 -4.98
CA SER A 282 6.35 11.68 -4.81
C SER A 282 7.50 12.62 -4.39
#